data_9a03648b974d81ededa87f2fa5f52a36
#
_entry.id   9a03648b974d81ededa87f2fa5f52a36
#
_cell.length_a   1.000
_cell.length_b   1.000
_cell.length_c   1.000
_cell.angle_alpha   90.00
_cell.angle_beta   90.00
_cell.angle_gamma   90.00
#
_symmetry.space_group_name_H-M   'P 1'
#
loop_
_entity.id
_entity.type
_entity.pdbx_description
1 polymer ?
#
loop_
_entity_poly.entity_id
_entity_poly.type
_entity_poly.pdbx_seq_one_letter_code
_entity_poly.pdbx_strand_id
1 'polypeptide(L)'
;MLRPLRREKTATQKPKDDWLRTEREERLWQALRQWRQQRARAEEVPAYVVCGDKTLRDIVEKMPQSLEDLHQIYGLGEAKINKFGLEILDVCETAEAATVSTDSAQVTHSLGEREQALKQALETWREQQASADQVTLGTVFSNESMDDLLTNTPAEPIDLLGVYKLGEKRIEQYGEGILNICRPFSDGLSEEDKRKRRLMRRLLQWNIDTARHEGIEVYQICSKVTLRAIAARRPQDLAELAEIHGMNEEKIDKYGAEIVELCKQAD
;
A
#
# COMPACT_ATOMS: atom_id res chain seq x y z
N MET A 1 67.27 -4.43 11.56
CA MET A 1 66.10 -5.23 11.09
C MET A 1 64.85 -4.36 11.17
N LEU A 2 64.44 -3.79 10.05
CA LEU A 2 63.25 -2.94 9.93
C LEU A 2 62.04 -3.81 9.56
N ARG A 3 60.97 -3.78 10.39
CA ARG A 3 59.70 -4.42 10.13
C ARG A 3 59.00 -3.73 8.96
N PRO A 4 58.45 -4.43 7.97
CA PRO A 4 57.67 -3.79 6.91
C PRO A 4 56.31 -3.30 7.44
N LEU A 5 55.95 -2.08 7.09
CA LEU A 5 54.66 -1.43 7.33
C LEU A 5 53.53 -2.24 6.68
N ARG A 6 52.58 -2.60 7.49
CA ARG A 6 51.32 -3.27 7.08
C ARG A 6 50.55 -2.33 6.19
N ARG A 7 50.42 -2.62 4.89
CA ARG A 7 49.52 -1.93 3.96
C ARG A 7 48.09 -2.02 4.50
N GLU A 8 47.56 -0.88 4.87
CA GLU A 8 46.11 -0.71 5.09
C GLU A 8 45.41 -1.04 3.79
N LYS A 9 44.52 -2.02 3.84
CA LYS A 9 43.57 -2.31 2.77
C LYS A 9 42.55 -1.17 2.78
N THR A 10 42.71 -0.23 1.89
CA THR A 10 41.65 0.71 1.54
C THR A 10 40.42 -0.12 1.16
N ALA A 11 39.36 0.04 1.94
CA ALA A 11 38.05 -0.51 1.62
C ALA A 11 37.62 0.03 0.26
N THR A 12 37.71 -0.81 -0.74
CA THR A 12 37.15 -0.55 -2.08
C THR A 12 35.66 -0.35 -1.89
N GLN A 13 35.20 0.88 -2.00
CA GLN A 13 33.78 1.19 -2.19
C GLN A 13 33.31 0.35 -3.38
N LYS A 14 32.34 -0.55 -3.11
CA LYS A 14 31.63 -1.27 -4.17
C LYS A 14 31.07 -0.23 -5.15
N PRO A 15 31.12 -0.50 -6.46
CA PRO A 15 30.57 0.43 -7.45
C PRO A 15 29.11 0.70 -7.11
N LYS A 16 28.74 1.96 -7.12
CA LYS A 16 27.36 2.46 -7.20
C LYS A 16 26.61 1.62 -8.23
N ASP A 17 25.34 1.38 -7.98
CA ASP A 17 24.42 0.60 -8.82
C ASP A 17 24.33 1.20 -10.25
N ASP A 18 25.38 1.01 -11.04
CA ASP A 18 25.62 1.58 -12.37
C ASP A 18 24.71 1.00 -13.47
N TRP A 19 23.79 0.10 -13.07
CA TRP A 19 22.77 -0.54 -13.90
C TRP A 19 21.43 0.21 -13.89
N LEU A 20 21.20 1.08 -12.90
CA LEU A 20 20.01 1.93 -12.81
C LEU A 20 20.14 3.08 -13.82
N ARG A 21 19.22 3.16 -14.76
CA ARG A 21 19.25 4.12 -15.88
C ARG A 21 18.34 5.32 -15.68
N THR A 22 17.34 5.19 -14.79
CA THR A 22 16.32 6.22 -14.54
C THR A 22 16.14 6.47 -13.06
N GLU A 23 15.72 7.68 -12.70
CA GLU A 23 15.35 8.03 -11.32
C GLU A 23 14.20 7.16 -10.80
N ARG A 24 13.32 6.69 -11.69
CA ARG A 24 12.23 5.75 -11.35
C ARG A 24 12.79 4.41 -10.88
N GLU A 25 13.73 3.85 -11.62
CA GLU A 25 14.39 2.59 -11.25
C GLU A 25 15.15 2.72 -9.92
N GLU A 26 15.81 3.86 -9.69
CA GLU A 26 16.52 4.12 -8.44
C GLU A 26 15.54 4.19 -7.25
N ARG A 27 14.42 4.90 -7.39
CA ARG A 27 13.39 4.97 -6.34
C ARG A 27 12.80 3.59 -6.03
N LEU A 28 12.41 2.83 -7.06
CA LEU A 28 11.88 1.49 -6.90
C LEU A 28 12.90 0.56 -6.24
N TRP A 29 14.15 0.64 -6.64
CA TRP A 29 15.24 -0.12 -6.04
C TRP A 29 15.39 0.17 -4.54
N GLN A 30 15.37 1.44 -4.15
CA GLN A 30 15.45 1.84 -2.75
C GLN A 30 14.23 1.37 -1.95
N ALA A 31 13.02 1.52 -2.49
CA ALA A 31 11.79 1.07 -1.86
C ALA A 31 11.78 -0.44 -1.63
N LEU A 32 12.16 -1.24 -2.64
CA LEU A 32 12.26 -2.69 -2.53
C LEU A 32 13.32 -3.14 -1.50
N ARG A 33 14.47 -2.45 -1.43
CA ARG A 33 15.50 -2.74 -0.42
C ARG A 33 15.00 -2.44 0.99
N GLN A 34 14.27 -1.36 1.17
CA GLN A 34 13.69 -0.98 2.46
C GLN A 34 12.60 -1.98 2.87
N TRP A 35 11.69 -2.34 1.97
CA TRP A 35 10.69 -3.38 2.18
C TRP A 35 11.33 -4.71 2.61
N ARG A 36 12.32 -5.18 1.87
CA ARG A 36 13.05 -6.42 2.19
C ARG A 36 13.66 -6.39 3.59
N GLN A 37 14.28 -5.27 3.99
CA GLN A 37 14.87 -5.14 5.32
C GLN A 37 13.80 -5.18 6.42
N GLN A 38 12.66 -4.54 6.21
CA GLN A 38 11.53 -4.56 7.14
C GLN A 38 10.99 -5.98 7.30
N ARG A 39 10.82 -6.71 6.19
CA ARG A 39 10.36 -8.10 6.22
C ARG A 39 11.36 -9.05 6.86
N ALA A 40 12.63 -8.90 6.57
CA ALA A 40 13.69 -9.69 7.18
C ALA A 40 13.72 -9.52 8.71
N ARG A 41 13.51 -8.30 9.20
CA ARG A 41 13.39 -8.02 10.64
C ARG A 41 12.13 -8.61 11.25
N ALA A 42 10.99 -8.47 10.57
CA ALA A 42 9.70 -8.98 11.05
C ALA A 42 9.67 -10.51 11.16
N GLU A 43 10.42 -11.20 10.30
CA GLU A 43 10.50 -12.67 10.27
C GLU A 43 11.75 -13.22 10.97
N GLU A 44 12.58 -12.33 11.55
CA GLU A 44 13.86 -12.69 12.21
C GLU A 44 14.80 -13.52 11.33
N VAL A 45 14.79 -13.24 10.02
CA VAL A 45 15.65 -13.93 9.04
C VAL A 45 16.59 -12.96 8.31
N PRO A 46 17.73 -13.44 7.77
CA PRO A 46 18.57 -12.62 6.93
C PRO A 46 17.84 -12.12 5.67
N ALA A 47 18.12 -10.89 5.24
CA ALA A 47 17.44 -10.24 4.12
C ALA A 47 17.43 -11.04 2.80
N TYR A 48 18.50 -11.81 2.54
CA TYR A 48 18.60 -12.67 1.35
C TYR A 48 17.63 -13.86 1.36
N VAL A 49 17.14 -14.26 2.53
CA VAL A 49 16.14 -15.34 2.67
C VAL A 49 14.78 -14.84 2.15
N VAL A 50 14.43 -13.59 2.45
CA VAL A 50 13.22 -12.95 1.93
C VAL A 50 13.34 -12.83 0.41
N CYS A 51 14.38 -12.11 -0.06
CA CYS A 51 14.59 -11.86 -1.47
C CYS A 51 16.06 -11.51 -1.76
N GLY A 52 16.65 -12.13 -2.79
CA GLY A 52 18.02 -11.85 -3.22
C GLY A 52 18.15 -10.54 -3.99
N ASP A 53 19.35 -9.93 -4.03
CA ASP A 53 19.59 -8.71 -4.82
C ASP A 53 19.29 -8.92 -6.32
N LYS A 54 19.53 -10.14 -6.82
CA LYS A 54 19.24 -10.48 -8.22
C LYS A 54 17.73 -10.49 -8.50
N THR A 55 16.94 -10.93 -7.54
CA THR A 55 15.46 -10.89 -7.61
C THR A 55 14.97 -9.46 -7.59
N LEU A 56 15.51 -8.61 -6.70
CA LEU A 56 15.14 -7.19 -6.66
C LEU A 56 15.49 -6.46 -7.96
N ARG A 57 16.62 -6.79 -8.58
CA ARG A 57 16.98 -6.24 -9.90
C ARG A 57 15.99 -6.64 -10.99
N ASP A 58 15.62 -7.92 -11.02
CA ASP A 58 14.67 -8.45 -11.99
C ASP A 58 13.28 -7.80 -11.83
N ILE A 59 12.86 -7.51 -10.59
CA ILE A 59 11.63 -6.74 -10.31
C ILE A 59 11.73 -5.32 -10.87
N VAL A 60 12.85 -4.62 -10.62
CA VAL A 60 13.04 -3.24 -11.13
C VAL A 60 13.07 -3.21 -12.65
N GLU A 61 13.68 -4.20 -13.29
CA GLU A 61 13.81 -4.29 -14.74
C GLU A 61 12.49 -4.62 -15.44
N LYS A 62 11.71 -5.54 -14.87
CA LYS A 62 10.47 -6.05 -15.47
C LYS A 62 9.22 -5.31 -15.01
N MET A 63 9.28 -4.58 -13.89
CA MET A 63 8.16 -3.80 -13.37
C MET A 63 6.85 -4.62 -13.31
N PRO A 64 6.80 -5.72 -12.55
CA PRO A 64 5.64 -6.60 -12.51
C PRO A 64 4.41 -5.84 -12.01
N GLN A 65 3.27 -6.07 -12.67
CA GLN A 65 2.00 -5.41 -12.35
C GLN A 65 0.94 -6.40 -11.85
N SER A 66 1.21 -7.70 -11.96
CA SER A 66 0.30 -8.76 -11.54
C SER A 66 1.05 -9.87 -10.79
N LEU A 67 0.30 -10.72 -10.06
CA LEU A 67 0.88 -11.92 -9.46
C LEU A 67 1.43 -12.88 -10.53
N GLU A 68 0.84 -12.89 -11.72
CA GLU A 68 1.30 -13.69 -12.85
C GLU A 68 2.67 -13.21 -13.36
N ASP A 69 2.88 -11.89 -13.41
CA ASP A 69 4.18 -11.33 -13.79
C ASP A 69 5.27 -11.72 -12.78
N LEU A 70 4.92 -11.85 -11.50
CA LEU A 70 5.85 -12.28 -10.47
C LEU A 70 6.37 -13.71 -10.67
N HIS A 71 5.62 -14.58 -11.35
CA HIS A 71 6.12 -15.91 -11.73
C HIS A 71 7.27 -15.85 -12.74
N GLN A 72 7.41 -14.75 -13.46
CA GLN A 72 8.50 -14.53 -14.42
C GLN A 72 9.74 -13.90 -13.76
N ILE A 73 9.65 -13.54 -12.47
CA ILE A 73 10.75 -12.92 -11.73
C ILE A 73 11.69 -13.99 -11.19
N TYR A 74 12.97 -13.84 -11.49
CA TYR A 74 14.00 -14.75 -11.00
C TYR A 74 14.01 -14.83 -9.46
N GLY A 75 13.90 -16.04 -8.93
CA GLY A 75 13.99 -16.30 -7.48
C GLY A 75 12.72 -16.03 -6.68
N LEU A 76 11.59 -15.70 -7.35
CA LEU A 76 10.26 -15.73 -6.77
C LEU A 76 9.57 -17.02 -7.19
N GLY A 77 9.62 -18.04 -6.32
CA GLY A 77 8.79 -19.23 -6.46
C GLY A 77 7.41 -19.01 -5.85
N GLU A 78 6.47 -19.92 -6.17
CA GLU A 78 5.07 -19.87 -5.76
C GLU A 78 4.86 -19.57 -4.26
N ALA A 79 5.64 -20.21 -3.39
CA ALA A 79 5.59 -19.97 -1.94
C ALA A 79 5.93 -18.52 -1.56
N LYS A 80 6.88 -17.89 -2.25
CA LYS A 80 7.25 -16.48 -2.02
C LYS A 80 6.24 -15.52 -2.64
N ILE A 81 5.68 -15.85 -3.78
CA ILE A 81 4.62 -15.07 -4.42
C ILE A 81 3.38 -15.06 -3.55
N ASN A 82 2.95 -16.22 -3.06
CA ASN A 82 1.82 -16.32 -2.13
C ASN A 82 2.05 -15.54 -0.82
N LYS A 83 3.30 -15.50 -0.34
CA LYS A 83 3.65 -14.84 0.92
C LYS A 83 3.90 -13.33 0.77
N PHE A 84 4.56 -12.90 -0.28
CA PHE A 84 5.09 -11.53 -0.45
C PHE A 84 4.61 -10.86 -1.74
N GLY A 85 3.94 -11.56 -2.63
CA GLY A 85 3.64 -11.06 -3.98
C GLY A 85 2.85 -9.76 -3.95
N LEU A 86 1.79 -9.69 -3.15
CA LEU A 86 0.96 -8.49 -3.03
C LEU A 86 1.75 -7.29 -2.48
N GLU A 87 2.69 -7.53 -1.55
CA GLU A 87 3.53 -6.46 -1.01
C GLU A 87 4.56 -5.97 -2.01
N ILE A 88 5.12 -6.87 -2.82
CA ILE A 88 6.06 -6.51 -3.89
C ILE A 88 5.35 -5.65 -4.94
N LEU A 89 4.14 -6.04 -5.35
CA LEU A 89 3.34 -5.27 -6.30
C LEU A 89 2.99 -3.89 -5.75
N ASP A 90 2.62 -3.80 -4.49
CA ASP A 90 2.33 -2.55 -3.80
C ASP A 90 3.55 -1.60 -3.76
N VAL A 91 4.75 -2.14 -3.52
CA VAL A 91 5.99 -1.35 -3.58
C VAL A 91 6.25 -0.86 -5.01
N CYS A 92 5.99 -1.68 -6.03
CA CYS A 92 6.13 -1.29 -7.42
C CYS A 92 5.18 -0.15 -7.79
N GLU A 93 3.91 -0.26 -7.40
CA GLU A 93 2.88 0.75 -7.69
C GLU A 93 3.14 2.08 -6.97
N THR A 94 3.52 2.02 -5.69
CA THR A 94 3.84 3.24 -4.91
C THR A 94 5.03 3.99 -5.52
N ALA A 95 6.04 3.27 -6.00
CA ALA A 95 7.19 3.87 -6.69
C ALA A 95 6.81 4.48 -8.04
N GLU A 96 5.76 3.98 -8.73
CA GLU A 96 5.21 4.56 -9.96
C GLU A 96 4.37 5.81 -9.70
N ALA A 97 3.51 5.80 -8.71
CA ALA A 97 2.65 6.94 -8.37
C ALA A 97 3.48 8.20 -8.05
N ALA A 98 4.68 8.04 -7.52
CA ALA A 98 5.62 9.14 -7.28
C ALA A 98 6.14 9.82 -8.58
N THR A 99 5.91 9.25 -9.78
CA THR A 99 6.32 9.87 -11.05
C THR A 99 5.31 10.84 -11.63
N VAL A 100 4.05 10.80 -11.19
CA VAL A 100 2.99 11.72 -11.64
C VAL A 100 3.04 13.05 -10.88
N SER A 101 3.87 13.15 -9.84
CA SER A 101 3.99 14.32 -8.95
C SER A 101 5.32 15.07 -9.06
N THR A 102 5.96 15.13 -10.23
CA THR A 102 7.21 15.91 -10.42
C THR A 102 6.95 17.33 -10.91
N ASP A 103 5.87 17.96 -10.44
CA ASP A 103 5.78 19.43 -10.49
C ASP A 103 5.19 20.00 -9.19
N SER A 104 5.72 19.54 -8.06
CA SER A 104 5.48 20.13 -6.76
C SER A 104 6.68 19.92 -5.86
N ALA A 105 7.78 20.63 -6.21
CA ALA A 105 8.81 20.95 -5.26
C ALA A 105 8.14 21.62 -4.04
N GLN A 106 8.34 21.01 -2.86
CA GLN A 106 8.10 21.62 -1.56
C GLN A 106 6.70 22.22 -1.35
N VAL A 107 5.67 21.39 -1.42
CA VAL A 107 4.52 21.63 -0.54
C VAL A 107 4.75 20.73 0.67
N THR A 108 5.46 21.23 1.67
CA THR A 108 5.09 20.95 3.04
C THR A 108 3.65 21.44 3.13
N HIS A 109 2.67 20.57 2.84
CA HIS A 109 1.31 20.82 3.24
C HIS A 109 1.40 21.01 4.75
N SER A 110 1.30 22.26 5.19
CA SER A 110 0.88 22.53 6.54
C SER A 110 -0.49 21.85 6.61
N LEU A 111 -0.53 20.68 7.26
CA LEU A 111 -1.77 19.99 7.54
C LEU A 111 -2.75 21.04 8.04
N GLY A 112 -3.95 21.12 7.47
CA GLY A 112 -4.96 22.04 7.98
C GLY A 112 -5.16 21.78 9.47
N GLU A 113 -5.60 22.79 10.22
CA GLU A 113 -5.77 22.68 11.70
C GLU A 113 -6.54 21.40 12.10
N ARG A 114 -7.54 21.03 11.29
CA ARG A 114 -8.32 19.80 11.47
C ARG A 114 -7.47 18.53 11.34
N GLU A 115 -6.66 18.45 10.32
CA GLU A 115 -5.82 17.29 10.02
C GLU A 115 -4.71 17.14 11.05
N GLN A 116 -4.14 18.26 11.52
CA GLN A 116 -3.17 18.28 12.61
C GLN A 116 -3.79 17.78 13.91
N ALA A 117 -5.02 18.23 14.24
CA ALA A 117 -5.74 17.81 15.43
C ALA A 117 -6.08 16.30 15.37
N LEU A 118 -6.54 15.79 14.21
CA LEU A 118 -6.79 14.36 14.01
C LEU A 118 -5.51 13.54 14.15
N LYS A 119 -4.42 13.98 13.53
CA LYS A 119 -3.12 13.32 13.62
C LYS A 119 -2.65 13.22 15.07
N GLN A 120 -2.69 14.31 15.81
CA GLN A 120 -2.28 14.34 17.20
C GLN A 120 -3.14 13.41 18.06
N ALA A 121 -4.47 13.39 17.85
CA ALA A 121 -5.37 12.50 18.55
C ALA A 121 -5.07 11.02 18.29
N LEU A 122 -4.83 10.65 17.02
CA LEU A 122 -4.48 9.30 16.62
C LEU A 122 -3.10 8.87 17.15
N GLU A 123 -2.09 9.75 17.10
CA GLU A 123 -0.75 9.49 17.64
C GLU A 123 -0.81 9.24 19.15
N THR A 124 -1.46 10.13 19.90
CA THR A 124 -1.62 9.98 21.35
C THR A 124 -2.33 8.67 21.71
N TRP A 125 -3.41 8.37 21.02
CA TRP A 125 -4.15 7.14 21.28
C TRP A 125 -3.32 5.89 20.91
N ARG A 126 -2.61 5.90 19.79
CA ARG A 126 -1.73 4.80 19.37
C ARG A 126 -0.63 4.52 20.39
N GLU A 127 -0.04 5.57 20.97
CA GLU A 127 0.95 5.44 22.03
C GLU A 127 0.36 4.83 23.31
N GLN A 128 -0.84 5.26 23.69
CA GLN A 128 -1.55 4.70 24.83
C GLN A 128 -1.87 3.22 24.65
N GLN A 129 -2.38 2.82 23.49
CA GLN A 129 -2.66 1.42 23.19
C GLN A 129 -1.38 0.57 23.12
N ALA A 130 -0.35 1.05 22.48
CA ALA A 130 0.94 0.36 22.42
C ALA A 130 1.53 0.12 23.80
N SER A 131 1.42 1.10 24.70
CA SER A 131 1.85 0.99 26.09
C SER A 131 0.98 0.02 26.89
N ALA A 132 -0.34 0.08 26.74
CA ALA A 132 -1.29 -0.78 27.44
C ALA A 132 -1.12 -2.25 27.05
N ASP A 133 -0.95 -2.51 25.76
CA ASP A 133 -0.82 -3.88 25.23
C ASP A 133 0.65 -4.38 25.22
N GLN A 134 1.61 -3.53 25.63
CA GLN A 134 3.04 -3.83 25.62
C GLN A 134 3.58 -4.23 24.23
N VAL A 135 3.09 -3.56 23.21
CA VAL A 135 3.48 -3.78 21.79
C VAL A 135 4.13 -2.54 21.17
N THR A 136 4.69 -2.68 19.99
CA THR A 136 5.22 -1.53 19.25
C THR A 136 4.10 -0.70 18.63
N LEU A 137 4.35 0.60 18.36
CA LEU A 137 3.41 1.49 17.68
C LEU A 137 2.92 0.90 16.34
N GLY A 138 3.83 0.31 15.55
CA GLY A 138 3.50 -0.33 14.27
C GLY A 138 2.63 -1.59 14.39
N THR A 139 2.57 -2.21 15.57
CA THR A 139 1.66 -3.33 15.85
C THR A 139 0.23 -2.85 15.97
N VAL A 140 0.00 -1.70 16.59
CA VAL A 140 -1.34 -1.08 16.69
C VAL A 140 -1.80 -0.70 15.27
N PHE A 141 -1.07 0.16 14.58
CA PHE A 141 -1.15 0.40 13.14
C PHE A 141 0.10 1.14 12.62
N SER A 142 0.38 1.00 11.33
CA SER A 142 1.59 1.54 10.70
C SER A 142 1.47 3.05 10.41
N ASN A 143 2.59 3.70 10.06
CA ASN A 143 2.55 5.11 9.66
C ASN A 143 1.77 5.28 8.36
N GLU A 144 1.87 4.34 7.44
CA GLU A 144 1.09 4.37 6.19
C GLU A 144 -0.42 4.22 6.47
N SER A 145 -0.80 3.41 7.48
CA SER A 145 -2.20 3.37 7.95
C SER A 145 -2.61 4.71 8.57
N MET A 146 -1.70 5.40 9.28
CA MET A 146 -1.94 6.74 9.81
C MET A 146 -2.26 7.73 8.68
N ASP A 147 -1.42 7.79 7.66
CA ASP A 147 -1.61 8.71 6.52
C ASP A 147 -2.95 8.47 5.83
N ASP A 148 -3.33 7.21 5.73
CA ASP A 148 -4.60 6.81 5.15
C ASP A 148 -5.82 7.14 6.03
N LEU A 149 -5.69 7.02 7.35
CA LEU A 149 -6.70 7.44 8.32
C LEU A 149 -6.92 8.97 8.28
N LEU A 150 -5.85 9.74 8.10
CA LEU A 150 -5.93 11.20 7.95
C LEU A 150 -6.66 11.60 6.68
N THR A 151 -6.33 10.94 5.56
CA THR A 151 -6.91 11.23 4.25
C THR A 151 -8.39 10.82 4.17
N ASN A 152 -8.72 9.60 4.60
CA ASN A 152 -10.05 9.04 4.42
C ASN A 152 -10.98 9.28 5.61
N THR A 153 -10.44 9.60 6.80
CA THR A 153 -11.16 9.87 8.04
C THR A 153 -12.37 8.94 8.23
N PRO A 154 -12.16 7.64 8.52
CA PRO A 154 -13.22 6.65 8.59
C PRO A 154 -14.25 7.00 9.67
N ALA A 155 -15.53 6.72 9.41
CA ALA A 155 -16.62 6.96 10.37
C ALA A 155 -17.43 5.70 10.68
N GLU A 156 -17.37 4.69 9.81
CA GLU A 156 -18.08 3.42 9.96
C GLU A 156 -17.10 2.24 9.90
N PRO A 157 -17.44 1.09 10.50
CA PRO A 157 -16.57 -0.09 10.51
C PRO A 157 -16.10 -0.54 9.13
N ILE A 158 -16.97 -0.42 8.13
CA ILE A 158 -16.64 -0.79 6.74
C ILE A 158 -15.52 0.09 6.15
N ASP A 159 -15.40 1.35 6.57
CA ASP A 159 -14.35 2.25 6.09
C ASP A 159 -12.96 1.75 6.47
N LEU A 160 -12.85 1.09 7.64
CA LEU A 160 -11.58 0.53 8.12
C LEU A 160 -11.06 -0.61 7.25
N LEU A 161 -11.95 -1.34 6.58
CA LEU A 161 -11.57 -2.38 5.63
C LEU A 161 -10.82 -1.78 4.43
N GLY A 162 -11.12 -0.53 4.09
CA GLY A 162 -10.42 0.24 3.06
C GLY A 162 -9.08 0.81 3.51
N VAL A 163 -8.77 0.89 4.80
CA VAL A 163 -7.52 1.48 5.30
C VAL A 163 -6.33 0.59 4.96
N TYR A 164 -5.29 1.23 4.41
CA TYR A 164 -4.07 0.56 3.98
C TYR A 164 -3.34 -0.09 5.16
N LYS A 165 -2.87 -1.32 4.98
CA LYS A 165 -2.18 -2.12 6.01
C LYS A 165 -2.94 -2.32 7.34
N LEU A 166 -4.20 -1.96 7.41
CA LEU A 166 -5.05 -2.26 8.55
C LEU A 166 -5.78 -3.59 8.29
N GLY A 167 -5.20 -4.70 8.75
CA GLY A 167 -5.76 -6.04 8.58
C GLY A 167 -6.90 -6.32 9.56
N GLU A 168 -7.70 -7.37 9.29
CA GLU A 168 -8.90 -7.74 10.06
C GLU A 168 -8.63 -7.86 11.57
N LYS A 169 -7.55 -8.53 11.98
CA LYS A 169 -7.18 -8.66 13.40
C LYS A 169 -7.00 -7.31 14.09
N ARG A 170 -6.39 -6.34 13.40
CA ARG A 170 -6.21 -4.99 13.94
C ARG A 170 -7.51 -4.20 13.97
N ILE A 171 -8.37 -4.42 12.97
CA ILE A 171 -9.71 -3.83 12.95
C ILE A 171 -10.55 -4.38 14.08
N GLU A 172 -10.50 -5.67 14.34
CA GLU A 172 -11.20 -6.31 15.45
C GLU A 172 -10.71 -5.76 16.81
N GLN A 173 -9.41 -5.62 17.00
CA GLN A 173 -8.81 -5.19 18.26
C GLN A 173 -8.87 -3.68 18.48
N TYR A 174 -8.60 -2.87 17.45
CA TYR A 174 -8.38 -1.43 17.56
C TYR A 174 -9.41 -0.57 16.80
N GLY A 175 -10.25 -1.20 15.98
CA GLY A 175 -11.12 -0.50 15.04
C GLY A 175 -12.08 0.47 15.70
N GLU A 176 -12.74 0.07 16.79
CA GLU A 176 -13.68 0.95 17.48
C GLU A 176 -12.98 2.16 18.11
N GLY A 177 -11.77 1.97 18.68
CA GLY A 177 -10.96 3.07 19.21
C GLY A 177 -10.56 4.06 18.10
N ILE A 178 -10.14 3.57 16.95
CA ILE A 178 -9.81 4.39 15.79
C ILE A 178 -11.04 5.18 15.31
N LEU A 179 -12.19 4.51 15.19
CA LEU A 179 -13.44 5.16 14.75
C LEU A 179 -13.90 6.25 15.72
N ASN A 180 -13.79 6.02 17.02
CA ASN A 180 -14.17 7.01 18.04
C ASN A 180 -13.35 8.30 17.92
N ILE A 181 -12.09 8.19 17.49
CA ILE A 181 -11.23 9.35 17.22
C ILE A 181 -11.58 9.99 15.89
N CYS A 182 -11.81 9.22 14.84
CA CYS A 182 -12.04 9.75 13.49
C CYS A 182 -13.44 10.37 13.29
N ARG A 183 -14.49 9.82 13.91
CA ARG A 183 -15.87 10.27 13.74
C ARG A 183 -16.09 11.78 13.92
N PRO A 184 -15.57 12.43 14.96
CA PRO A 184 -15.75 13.88 15.16
C PRO A 184 -15.13 14.72 14.02
N PHE A 185 -14.17 14.17 13.31
CA PHE A 185 -13.50 14.84 12.20
C PHE A 185 -14.12 14.52 10.84
N SER A 186 -15.05 13.58 10.76
CA SER A 186 -15.63 13.11 9.49
C SER A 186 -16.52 14.16 8.79
N ASP A 187 -17.16 15.05 9.56
CA ASP A 187 -18.06 16.08 9.04
C ASP A 187 -17.30 17.22 8.33
N GLY A 188 -16.04 17.44 8.68
CA GLY A 188 -15.18 18.46 8.08
C GLY A 188 -14.55 18.07 6.73
N LEU A 189 -14.89 16.91 6.16
CA LEU A 189 -14.44 16.50 4.84
C LEU A 189 -15.13 17.33 3.74
N SER A 190 -14.41 17.57 2.63
CA SER A 190 -14.99 18.15 1.43
C SER A 190 -16.13 17.27 0.90
N GLU A 191 -17.05 17.84 0.13
CA GLU A 191 -18.12 17.06 -0.49
C GLU A 191 -17.57 16.02 -1.47
N GLU A 192 -16.44 16.30 -2.10
CA GLU A 192 -15.75 15.36 -2.97
C GLU A 192 -15.18 14.18 -2.17
N ASP A 193 -14.51 14.41 -1.04
CA ASP A 193 -14.00 13.35 -0.18
C ASP A 193 -15.15 12.51 0.41
N LYS A 194 -16.26 13.13 0.78
CA LYS A 194 -17.45 12.43 1.22
C LYS A 194 -18.03 11.54 0.12
N ARG A 195 -18.07 12.01 -1.14
CA ARG A 195 -18.51 11.22 -2.30
C ARG A 195 -17.57 10.04 -2.53
N LYS A 196 -16.26 10.30 -2.57
CA LYS A 196 -15.23 9.25 -2.71
C LYS A 196 -15.38 8.18 -1.62
N ARG A 197 -15.57 8.59 -0.37
CA ARG A 197 -15.78 7.67 0.76
C ARG A 197 -17.05 6.86 0.59
N ARG A 198 -18.18 7.49 0.20
CA ARG A 198 -19.44 6.76 -0.08
C ARG A 198 -19.26 5.72 -1.17
N LEU A 199 -18.62 6.09 -2.28
CA LEU A 199 -18.33 5.15 -3.36
C LEU A 199 -17.44 4.00 -2.87
N MET A 200 -16.37 4.30 -2.14
CA MET A 200 -15.48 3.28 -1.59
C MET A 200 -16.23 2.28 -0.70
N ARG A 201 -17.15 2.73 0.17
CA ARG A 201 -18.01 1.85 0.97
C ARG A 201 -18.85 0.91 0.12
N ARG A 202 -19.48 1.45 -0.92
CA ARG A 202 -20.31 0.65 -1.84
C ARG A 202 -19.47 -0.39 -2.58
N LEU A 203 -18.29 -0.01 -3.05
CA LEU A 203 -17.35 -0.91 -3.69
C LEU A 203 -16.85 -2.01 -2.73
N LEU A 204 -16.51 -1.66 -1.50
CA LEU A 204 -16.11 -2.63 -0.46
C LEU A 204 -17.23 -3.62 -0.16
N GLN A 205 -18.46 -3.11 0.05
CA GLN A 205 -19.61 -3.96 0.33
C GLN A 205 -19.89 -4.89 -0.85
N TRP A 206 -19.94 -4.36 -2.08
CA TRP A 206 -20.09 -5.14 -3.29
C TRP A 206 -19.01 -6.24 -3.41
N ASN A 207 -17.75 -5.88 -3.18
CA ASN A 207 -16.62 -6.82 -3.25
C ASN A 207 -16.76 -7.98 -2.25
N ILE A 208 -17.22 -7.69 -1.03
CA ILE A 208 -17.47 -8.70 0.01
C ILE A 208 -18.65 -9.60 -0.38
N ASP A 209 -19.74 -9.02 -0.84
CA ASP A 209 -20.96 -9.77 -1.18
C ASP A 209 -20.73 -10.66 -2.41
N THR A 210 -20.01 -10.15 -3.41
CA THR A 210 -19.64 -10.93 -4.61
C THR A 210 -18.69 -12.08 -4.24
N ALA A 211 -17.67 -11.82 -3.43
CA ALA A 211 -16.75 -12.86 -2.96
C ALA A 211 -17.47 -13.97 -2.17
N ARG A 212 -18.43 -13.58 -1.30
CA ARG A 212 -19.25 -14.52 -0.55
C ARG A 212 -20.15 -15.35 -1.47
N HIS A 213 -20.75 -14.71 -2.47
CA HIS A 213 -21.61 -15.40 -3.43
C HIS A 213 -20.83 -16.41 -4.28
N GLU A 214 -19.60 -16.08 -4.68
CA GLU A 214 -18.75 -16.95 -5.48
C GLU A 214 -17.95 -17.96 -4.65
N GLY A 215 -17.93 -17.82 -3.32
CA GLY A 215 -17.18 -18.73 -2.44
C GLY A 215 -15.65 -18.58 -2.55
N ILE A 216 -15.18 -17.38 -2.91
CA ILE A 216 -13.75 -17.06 -3.07
C ILE A 216 -13.33 -15.93 -2.13
N GLU A 217 -12.02 -15.70 -2.04
CA GLU A 217 -11.48 -14.64 -1.20
C GLU A 217 -11.72 -13.24 -1.80
N VAL A 218 -11.99 -12.26 -0.95
CA VAL A 218 -12.34 -10.87 -1.34
C VAL A 218 -11.30 -10.24 -2.27
N TYR A 219 -10.01 -10.52 -2.04
CA TYR A 219 -8.93 -9.98 -2.86
C TYR A 219 -8.87 -10.58 -4.28
N GLN A 220 -9.48 -11.73 -4.49
CA GLN A 220 -9.55 -12.37 -5.82
C GLN A 220 -10.55 -11.63 -6.74
N ILE A 221 -11.61 -11.05 -6.19
CA ILE A 221 -12.52 -10.17 -6.93
C ILE A 221 -11.77 -8.88 -7.28
N CYS A 222 -11.53 -8.02 -6.29
CA CYS A 222 -10.74 -6.81 -6.45
C CYS A 222 -9.85 -6.58 -5.23
N SER A 223 -8.60 -6.20 -5.48
CA SER A 223 -7.70 -5.78 -4.40
C SER A 223 -8.14 -4.44 -3.79
N LYS A 224 -7.74 -4.14 -2.56
CA LYS A 224 -8.00 -2.83 -1.94
C LYS A 224 -7.43 -1.68 -2.78
N VAL A 225 -6.29 -1.89 -3.41
CA VAL A 225 -5.62 -0.91 -4.27
C VAL A 225 -6.47 -0.64 -5.52
N THR A 226 -6.95 -1.70 -6.17
CA THR A 226 -7.86 -1.59 -7.31
C THR A 226 -9.15 -0.84 -6.95
N LEU A 227 -9.78 -1.18 -5.81
CA LEU A 227 -10.99 -0.49 -5.34
C LEU A 227 -10.76 1.01 -5.08
N ARG A 228 -9.59 1.37 -4.54
CA ARG A 228 -9.19 2.77 -4.34
C ARG A 228 -8.99 3.50 -5.65
N ALA A 229 -8.35 2.86 -6.61
CA ALA A 229 -8.15 3.44 -7.94
C ALA A 229 -9.50 3.66 -8.64
N ILE A 230 -10.45 2.71 -8.53
CA ILE A 230 -11.82 2.86 -9.01
C ILE A 230 -12.52 4.04 -8.32
N ALA A 231 -12.46 4.12 -6.98
CA ALA A 231 -13.09 5.19 -6.23
C ALA A 231 -12.49 6.57 -6.51
N ALA A 232 -11.20 6.64 -6.86
CA ALA A 232 -10.51 7.87 -7.23
C ALA A 232 -10.81 8.32 -8.66
N ARG A 233 -10.79 7.39 -9.63
CA ARG A 233 -10.98 7.71 -11.05
C ARG A 233 -12.44 7.77 -11.46
N ARG A 234 -13.34 7.04 -10.76
CA ARG A 234 -14.78 6.96 -11.04
C ARG A 234 -15.08 6.66 -12.51
N PRO A 235 -14.65 5.50 -13.05
CA PRO A 235 -14.82 5.18 -14.44
C PRO A 235 -16.31 5.21 -14.84
N GLN A 236 -16.60 5.83 -15.99
CA GLN A 236 -17.96 5.99 -16.51
C GLN A 236 -18.33 4.91 -17.51
N ASP A 237 -17.33 4.17 -18.03
CA ASP A 237 -17.53 3.06 -18.94
C ASP A 237 -16.48 1.96 -18.73
N LEU A 238 -16.63 0.87 -19.49
CA LEU A 238 -15.72 -0.27 -19.40
C LEU A 238 -14.32 0.04 -19.93
N ALA A 239 -14.18 0.99 -20.85
CA ALA A 239 -12.89 1.37 -21.41
C ALA A 239 -12.05 2.12 -20.35
N GLU A 240 -12.65 3.07 -19.65
CA GLU A 240 -11.99 3.76 -18.52
C GLU A 240 -11.68 2.79 -17.37
N LEU A 241 -12.56 1.82 -17.12
CA LEU A 241 -12.32 0.79 -16.11
C LEU A 241 -11.14 -0.12 -16.49
N ALA A 242 -10.95 -0.40 -17.77
CA ALA A 242 -9.84 -1.22 -18.29
C ALA A 242 -8.46 -0.57 -18.08
N GLU A 243 -8.41 0.76 -17.97
CA GLU A 243 -7.17 1.48 -17.67
C GLU A 243 -6.75 1.36 -16.19
N ILE A 244 -7.64 0.86 -15.34
CA ILE A 244 -7.36 0.73 -13.91
C ILE A 244 -6.58 -0.56 -13.65
N HIS A 245 -5.42 -0.39 -13.02
CA HIS A 245 -4.58 -1.52 -12.64
C HIS A 245 -5.34 -2.53 -11.78
N GLY A 246 -5.18 -3.82 -12.10
CA GLY A 246 -5.89 -4.92 -11.43
C GLY A 246 -7.27 -5.25 -12.01
N MET A 247 -7.68 -4.56 -13.09
CA MET A 247 -8.87 -4.86 -13.90
C MET A 247 -8.41 -5.47 -15.23
N ASN A 248 -8.21 -6.78 -15.25
CA ASN A 248 -7.95 -7.53 -16.47
C ASN A 248 -9.24 -7.80 -17.25
N GLU A 249 -9.12 -8.28 -18.48
CA GLU A 249 -10.25 -8.54 -19.39
C GLU A 249 -11.30 -9.46 -18.75
N GLU A 250 -10.88 -10.54 -18.10
CA GLU A 250 -11.77 -11.48 -17.40
C GLU A 250 -12.61 -10.80 -16.30
N LYS A 251 -11.98 -9.92 -15.50
CA LYS A 251 -12.68 -9.18 -14.44
C LYS A 251 -13.61 -8.11 -15.01
N ILE A 252 -13.22 -7.50 -16.12
CA ILE A 252 -14.07 -6.53 -16.82
C ILE A 252 -15.31 -7.20 -17.38
N ASP A 253 -15.16 -8.34 -18.05
CA ASP A 253 -16.27 -9.10 -18.58
C ASP A 253 -17.24 -9.56 -17.49
N LYS A 254 -16.70 -9.99 -16.35
CA LYS A 254 -17.50 -10.56 -15.27
C LYS A 254 -18.10 -9.51 -14.33
N TYR A 255 -17.36 -8.47 -13.99
CA TYR A 255 -17.72 -7.50 -12.94
C TYR A 255 -17.81 -6.05 -13.42
N GLY A 256 -17.33 -5.77 -14.63
CA GLY A 256 -17.15 -4.39 -15.09
C GLY A 256 -18.44 -3.60 -15.14
N ALA A 257 -19.54 -4.20 -15.61
CA ALA A 257 -20.84 -3.54 -15.71
C ALA A 257 -21.36 -3.09 -14.33
N GLU A 258 -21.25 -3.95 -13.32
CA GLU A 258 -21.68 -3.63 -11.95
C GLU A 258 -20.83 -2.53 -11.33
N ILE A 259 -19.50 -2.59 -11.51
CA ILE A 259 -18.56 -1.59 -10.99
C ILE A 259 -18.86 -0.21 -11.60
N VAL A 260 -19.03 -0.13 -12.92
CA VAL A 260 -19.36 1.12 -13.62
C VAL A 260 -20.70 1.69 -13.14
N GLU A 261 -21.70 0.82 -12.94
CA GLU A 261 -23.00 1.25 -12.41
C GLU A 261 -22.89 1.81 -10.98
N LEU A 262 -22.07 1.18 -10.11
CA LEU A 262 -21.77 1.68 -8.78
C LEU A 262 -21.12 3.07 -8.82
N CYS A 263 -20.21 3.30 -9.78
CA CYS A 263 -19.56 4.60 -9.97
C CYS A 263 -20.56 5.69 -10.40
N LYS A 264 -21.44 5.39 -11.38
CA LYS A 264 -22.47 6.32 -11.86
C LYS A 264 -23.49 6.71 -10.79
N GLN A 265 -23.87 5.79 -9.92
CA GLN A 265 -24.83 6.05 -8.85
C GLN A 265 -24.22 6.79 -7.65
N ALA A 266 -22.93 7.05 -7.64
CA ALA A 266 -22.26 7.76 -6.54
C ALA A 266 -22.23 9.29 -6.72
N ASP A 267 -22.66 9.78 -7.88
CA ASP A 267 -22.88 11.20 -8.16
C ASP A 267 -24.24 11.63 -7.59
#